data_80b0234742c6e23b2ca232a3642af63a
#
_entry.id   80b0234742c6e23b2ca232a3642af63a
#
_cell.length_a   1.000
_cell.length_b   1.000
_cell.length_c   1.000
_cell.angle_alpha   90.00
_cell.angle_beta   90.00
_cell.angle_gamma   90.00
#
_symmetry.space_group_name_H-M   'P 1'
#
loop_
_entity.id
_entity.type
_entity.pdbx_description
1 polymer ?
#
loop_
_entity_poly.entity_id
_entity_poly.type
_entity_poly.pdbx_seq_one_letter_code
_entity_poly.pdbx_strand_id
1 'polypeptide(L)'
;MSAYVVIDLEMCAVQRIFRRSFSHKTEIIQIGAVLLSEDCQPLGKFSSFVRPQFGKIDHFIQNLTGISERDVKKAPSIEDVLRALLLWVGEHEVCFVSWSNSDYVQIKNEILDKHLDPDEFALFLEPKNWIDYQRIVDVRFEIGRSLSLADALELCEIEPVGHFHDGLQDAVNTARMITKLENEPDFKCCIEKLRDQEPETETQTFGYTLGTLFEGLKLELN
;
A
#
# COMPACT_ATOMS: atom_id res chain seq x y z
N MET A 1 -0.22 -10.10 -20.64
CA MET A 1 -0.47 -11.04 -19.54
C MET A 1 -0.80 -10.20 -18.33
N SER A 2 -1.88 -10.52 -17.65
CA SER A 2 -2.28 -9.83 -16.42
C SER A 2 -1.27 -10.11 -15.31
N ALA A 3 -0.94 -9.11 -14.53
CA ALA A 3 -0.02 -9.21 -13.42
C ALA A 3 -0.45 -8.26 -12.28
N TYR A 4 0.06 -8.48 -11.08
CA TYR A 4 -0.16 -7.60 -9.94
C TYR A 4 1.15 -6.93 -9.55
N VAL A 5 1.09 -5.63 -9.25
CA VAL A 5 2.22 -4.88 -8.69
C VAL A 5 1.88 -4.52 -7.25
N VAL A 6 2.43 -5.27 -6.32
CA VAL A 6 2.28 -4.99 -4.89
C VAL A 6 3.21 -3.85 -4.53
N ILE A 7 2.65 -2.73 -4.04
CA ILE A 7 3.40 -1.50 -3.73
C ILE A 7 3.26 -1.18 -2.24
N ASP A 8 4.35 -0.67 -1.68
CA ASP A 8 4.40 -0.04 -0.36
C ASP A 8 5.30 1.19 -0.40
N LEU A 9 4.93 2.22 0.36
CA LEU A 9 5.56 3.54 0.33
C LEU A 9 6.09 3.94 1.70
N GLU A 10 7.31 4.49 1.75
CA GLU A 10 7.76 5.25 2.90
C GLU A 10 7.68 6.75 2.64
N MET A 11 7.31 7.50 3.67
CA MET A 11 6.98 8.91 3.54
C MET A 11 7.62 9.76 4.62
N CYS A 12 7.94 11.01 4.30
CA CYS A 12 8.32 12.04 5.27
C CYS A 12 7.29 13.17 5.34
N ALA A 13 7.33 13.95 6.41
CA ALA A 13 6.40 15.06 6.58
C ALA A 13 6.77 16.25 5.69
N VAL A 14 5.78 16.82 4.99
CA VAL A 14 5.91 18.11 4.30
C VAL A 14 6.15 19.22 5.32
N GLN A 15 7.14 20.07 5.07
CA GLN A 15 7.49 21.17 5.96
C GLN A 15 6.33 22.18 6.08
N ARG A 16 6.14 22.75 7.28
CA ARG A 16 4.98 23.61 7.60
C ARG A 16 4.79 24.77 6.62
N ILE A 17 5.88 25.33 6.07
CA ILE A 17 5.84 26.45 5.13
C ILE A 17 5.18 26.09 3.80
N PHE A 18 5.20 24.81 3.41
CA PHE A 18 4.64 24.32 2.16
C PHE A 18 3.24 23.69 2.32
N ARG A 19 2.77 23.43 3.55
CA ARG A 19 1.50 22.71 3.83
C ARG A 19 0.24 23.38 3.28
N ARG A 20 0.31 24.67 2.91
CA ARG A 20 -0.82 25.40 2.30
C ARG A 20 -0.91 25.16 0.79
N SER A 21 0.15 24.68 0.17
CA SER A 21 0.27 24.47 -1.28
C SER A 21 -0.02 23.02 -1.70
N PHE A 22 -0.22 22.12 -0.73
CA PHE A 22 -0.41 20.69 -0.99
C PHE A 22 -1.67 20.19 -0.30
N SER A 23 -2.39 19.28 -0.97
CA SER A 23 -3.57 18.62 -0.42
C SER A 23 -3.21 17.57 0.64
N HIS A 24 -1.99 17.07 0.62
CA HIS A 24 -1.47 16.04 1.52
C HIS A 24 -0.37 16.59 2.45
N LYS A 25 -0.10 15.84 3.53
CA LYS A 25 0.82 16.27 4.60
C LYS A 25 2.17 15.55 4.55
N THR A 26 2.30 14.58 3.68
CA THR A 26 3.46 13.69 3.54
C THR A 26 3.97 13.69 2.11
N GLU A 27 5.21 13.27 1.91
CA GLU A 27 5.88 13.17 0.62
C GLU A 27 6.67 11.86 0.57
N ILE A 28 6.60 11.16 -0.56
CA ILE A 28 7.23 9.84 -0.74
C ILE A 28 8.76 9.98 -0.69
N ILE A 29 9.40 9.07 0.05
CA ILE A 29 10.86 8.96 0.16
C ILE A 29 11.40 7.58 -0.27
N GLN A 30 10.53 6.58 -0.39
CA GLN A 30 10.85 5.27 -0.95
C GLN A 30 9.61 4.67 -1.61
N ILE A 31 9.81 3.99 -2.73
CA ILE A 31 8.83 3.09 -3.35
C ILE A 31 9.44 1.70 -3.36
N GLY A 32 8.77 0.76 -2.71
CA GLY A 32 9.03 -0.66 -2.81
C GLY A 32 7.94 -1.35 -3.59
N ALA A 33 8.28 -2.30 -4.47
CA ALA A 33 7.28 -3.06 -5.20
C ALA A 33 7.72 -4.50 -5.50
N VAL A 34 6.73 -5.38 -5.62
CA VAL A 34 6.87 -6.77 -6.05
C VAL A 34 5.93 -7.03 -7.21
N LEU A 35 6.45 -7.55 -8.30
CA LEU A 35 5.64 -8.01 -9.43
C LEU A 35 5.23 -9.46 -9.18
N LEU A 36 3.93 -9.73 -9.25
CA LEU A 36 3.35 -11.06 -9.19
C LEU A 36 2.71 -11.41 -10.54
N SER A 37 2.78 -12.68 -10.94
CA SER A 37 2.01 -13.21 -12.05
C SER A 37 0.50 -13.22 -11.75
N GLU A 38 -0.31 -13.57 -12.75
CA GLU A 38 -1.75 -13.82 -12.61
C GLU A 38 -2.06 -14.89 -11.55
N ASP A 39 -1.18 -15.89 -11.39
CA ASP A 39 -1.27 -16.94 -10.38
C ASP A 39 -0.64 -16.51 -9.03
N CYS A 40 -0.43 -15.23 -8.82
CA CYS A 40 0.17 -14.65 -7.61
C CYS A 40 1.57 -15.18 -7.25
N GLN A 41 2.37 -15.58 -8.27
CA GLN A 41 3.76 -16.01 -8.06
C GLN A 41 4.73 -14.84 -8.28
N PRO A 42 5.76 -14.67 -7.43
CA PRO A 42 6.69 -13.55 -7.54
C PRO A 42 7.55 -13.64 -8.81
N LEU A 43 7.56 -12.56 -9.61
CA LEU A 43 8.33 -12.43 -10.85
C LEU A 43 9.53 -11.50 -10.70
N GLY A 44 9.43 -10.48 -9.83
CA GLY A 44 10.51 -9.51 -9.66
C GLY A 44 10.26 -8.55 -8.50
N LYS A 45 11.28 -7.75 -8.20
CA LYS A 45 11.25 -6.74 -7.15
C LYS A 45 11.78 -5.41 -7.70
N PHE A 46 11.21 -4.32 -7.23
CA PHE A 46 11.66 -2.96 -7.51
C PHE A 46 11.82 -2.21 -6.19
N SER A 47 12.86 -1.41 -6.07
CA SER A 47 12.99 -0.47 -4.96
C SER A 47 13.74 0.76 -5.42
N SER A 48 13.24 1.92 -5.04
CA SER A 48 13.93 3.20 -5.26
C SER A 48 13.66 4.16 -4.13
N PHE A 49 14.71 4.82 -3.64
CA PHE A 49 14.53 6.04 -2.88
C PHE A 49 14.01 7.15 -3.79
N VAL A 50 13.27 8.07 -3.20
CA VAL A 50 12.73 9.25 -3.86
C VAL A 50 13.26 10.49 -3.14
N ARG A 51 13.71 11.49 -3.90
CA ARG A 51 14.12 12.76 -3.32
C ARG A 51 12.89 13.62 -3.03
N PRO A 52 12.58 13.88 -1.74
CA PRO A 52 11.49 14.77 -1.40
C PRO A 52 11.83 16.21 -1.82
N GLN A 53 10.83 16.93 -2.33
CA GLN A 53 10.97 18.33 -2.78
C GLN A 53 10.62 19.31 -1.66
N PHE A 54 9.66 18.97 -0.85
CA PHE A 54 9.06 19.83 0.17
C PHE A 54 9.10 19.21 1.57
N GLY A 55 9.30 17.90 1.63
CA GLY A 55 9.41 17.12 2.83
C GLY A 55 10.79 17.23 3.49
N LYS A 56 10.87 16.74 4.71
CA LYS A 56 12.11 16.59 5.45
C LYS A 56 12.05 15.34 6.30
N ILE A 57 13.12 14.57 6.28
CA ILE A 57 13.28 13.41 7.15
C ILE A 57 13.71 13.93 8.52
N ASP A 58 12.86 13.74 9.51
CA ASP A 58 13.18 14.01 10.91
C ASP A 58 13.68 12.75 11.62
N HIS A 59 14.05 12.90 12.89
CA HIS A 59 14.53 11.77 13.69
C HIS A 59 13.50 10.65 13.86
N PHE A 60 12.22 11.01 13.91
CA PHE A 60 11.16 10.01 14.05
C PHE A 60 11.10 9.12 12.80
N ILE A 61 11.03 9.73 11.61
CA ILE A 61 11.01 9.01 10.33
C ILE A 61 12.29 8.22 10.13
N GLN A 62 13.46 8.80 10.43
CA GLN A 62 14.73 8.08 10.30
C GLN A 62 14.80 6.85 11.23
N ASN A 63 14.31 6.96 12.46
CA ASN A 63 14.28 5.81 13.39
C ASN A 63 13.26 4.75 12.97
N LEU A 64 12.14 5.17 12.38
CA LEU A 64 11.06 4.29 11.96
C LEU A 64 11.45 3.49 10.70
N THR A 65 11.96 4.20 9.67
CA THR A 65 12.21 3.62 8.34
C THR A 65 13.68 3.23 8.10
N GLY A 66 14.58 3.72 8.93
CA GLY A 66 16.04 3.63 8.69
C GLY A 66 16.55 4.57 7.60
N ILE A 67 15.66 5.27 6.85
CA ILE A 67 16.02 6.15 5.74
C ILE A 67 16.51 7.50 6.29
N SER A 68 17.66 7.94 5.82
CA SER A 68 18.27 9.22 6.22
C SER A 68 18.22 10.26 5.10
N GLU A 69 18.40 11.53 5.45
CA GLU A 69 18.55 12.62 4.48
C GLU A 69 19.68 12.35 3.45
N ARG A 70 20.71 11.58 3.83
CA ARG A 70 21.82 11.23 2.94
C ARG A 70 21.36 10.31 1.82
N ASP A 71 20.46 9.38 2.12
CA ASP A 71 19.97 8.36 1.19
C ASP A 71 19.10 9.00 0.10
N VAL A 72 18.26 9.96 0.48
CA VAL A 72 17.33 10.63 -0.45
C VAL A 72 17.92 11.83 -1.17
N LYS A 73 19.00 12.44 -0.65
CA LYS A 73 19.57 13.68 -1.21
C LYS A 73 19.95 13.60 -2.69
N LYS A 74 20.42 12.43 -3.13
CA LYS A 74 20.85 12.15 -4.50
C LYS A 74 19.89 11.21 -5.24
N ALA A 75 18.78 10.84 -4.59
CA ALA A 75 17.78 10.01 -5.21
C ALA A 75 17.08 10.74 -6.37
N PRO A 76 16.53 10.03 -7.33
CA PRO A 76 15.73 10.59 -8.41
C PRO A 76 14.47 11.29 -7.89
N SER A 77 13.84 12.09 -8.74
CA SER A 77 12.54 12.70 -8.44
C SER A 77 11.45 11.64 -8.42
N ILE A 78 10.30 11.96 -7.82
CA ILE A 78 9.13 11.07 -7.87
C ILE A 78 8.72 10.76 -9.32
N GLU A 79 8.78 11.74 -10.20
CA GLU A 79 8.48 11.60 -11.62
C GLU A 79 9.39 10.56 -12.30
N ASP A 80 10.71 10.66 -12.06
CA ASP A 80 11.68 9.70 -12.60
C ASP A 80 11.47 8.29 -12.05
N VAL A 81 11.11 8.18 -10.76
CA VAL A 81 10.87 6.87 -10.12
C VAL A 81 9.58 6.23 -10.63
N LEU A 82 8.51 7.01 -10.80
CA LEU A 82 7.26 6.49 -11.39
C LEU A 82 7.46 6.03 -12.84
N ARG A 83 8.24 6.77 -13.64
CA ARG A 83 8.64 6.32 -15.00
C ARG A 83 9.46 5.03 -14.96
N ALA A 84 10.42 4.95 -14.05
CA ALA A 84 11.24 3.75 -13.89
C ALA A 84 10.39 2.55 -13.46
N LEU A 85 9.40 2.75 -12.59
CA LEU A 85 8.45 1.72 -12.18
C LEU A 85 7.60 1.23 -13.36
N LEU A 86 7.06 2.14 -14.20
CA LEU A 86 6.33 1.77 -15.41
C LEU A 86 7.20 0.99 -16.40
N LEU A 87 8.45 1.42 -16.60
CA LEU A 87 9.40 0.71 -17.46
C LEU A 87 9.73 -0.69 -16.92
N TRP A 88 9.86 -0.82 -15.60
CA TRP A 88 10.12 -2.11 -14.97
C TRP A 88 8.91 -3.07 -15.08
N VAL A 89 7.71 -2.55 -14.96
CA VAL A 89 6.47 -3.31 -15.20
C VAL A 89 6.39 -3.78 -16.65
N GLY A 90 6.88 -3.00 -17.60
CA GLY A 90 6.92 -3.33 -19.03
C GLY A 90 5.53 -3.37 -19.67
N GLU A 91 5.30 -4.36 -20.54
CA GLU A 91 4.06 -4.52 -21.31
C GLU A 91 2.97 -5.33 -20.57
N HIS A 92 3.15 -5.58 -19.29
CA HIS A 92 2.13 -6.27 -18.51
C HIS A 92 0.89 -5.38 -18.33
N GLU A 93 -0.27 -5.96 -18.50
CA GLU A 93 -1.52 -5.36 -18.02
C GLU A 93 -1.56 -5.56 -16.51
N VAL A 94 -1.37 -4.49 -15.74
CA VAL A 94 -1.20 -4.60 -14.29
C VAL A 94 -2.35 -3.99 -13.51
N CYS A 95 -2.59 -4.60 -12.35
CA CYS A 95 -3.34 -4.03 -11.25
C CYS A 95 -2.38 -3.80 -10.09
N PHE A 96 -2.41 -2.60 -9.51
CA PHE A 96 -1.65 -2.27 -8.30
C PHE A 96 -2.37 -2.82 -7.09
N VAL A 97 -1.59 -3.32 -6.14
CA VAL A 97 -2.08 -3.81 -4.86
C VAL A 97 -1.29 -3.13 -3.75
N SER A 98 -1.97 -2.53 -2.79
CA SER A 98 -1.33 -2.01 -1.58
C SER A 98 -1.96 -2.64 -0.35
N TRP A 99 -1.23 -2.62 0.77
CA TRP A 99 -1.81 -3.09 2.03
C TRP A 99 -3.02 -2.27 2.40
N SER A 100 -2.96 -0.95 2.25
CA SER A 100 -4.10 -0.06 2.46
C SER A 100 -4.26 0.94 1.33
N ASN A 101 -5.41 1.61 1.26
CA ASN A 101 -5.67 2.64 0.25
C ASN A 101 -4.77 3.90 0.37
N SER A 102 -3.96 4.02 1.44
CA SER A 102 -3.09 5.17 1.68
C SER A 102 -2.08 5.38 0.56
N ASP A 103 -1.53 4.30 0.00
CA ASP A 103 -0.49 4.35 -1.03
C ASP A 103 -1.04 4.88 -2.35
N TYR A 104 -2.23 4.42 -2.75
CA TYR A 104 -2.94 4.99 -3.89
C TYR A 104 -3.17 6.49 -3.72
N VAL A 105 -3.73 6.87 -2.56
CA VAL A 105 -4.04 8.28 -2.27
C VAL A 105 -2.77 9.13 -2.30
N GLN A 106 -1.66 8.63 -1.73
CA GLN A 106 -0.38 9.34 -1.70
C GLN A 106 0.19 9.54 -3.11
N ILE A 107 0.28 8.49 -3.94
CA ILE A 107 0.78 8.61 -5.32
C ILE A 107 -0.09 9.57 -6.13
N LYS A 108 -1.41 9.41 -6.07
CA LYS A 108 -2.35 10.29 -6.75
C LYS A 108 -2.14 11.77 -6.36
N ASN A 109 -2.05 12.04 -5.06
CA ASN A 109 -1.88 13.39 -4.57
C ASN A 109 -0.55 13.99 -5.04
N GLU A 110 0.54 13.24 -5.01
CA GLU A 110 1.84 13.73 -5.48
C GLU A 110 1.84 14.03 -6.99
N ILE A 111 1.22 13.17 -7.80
CA ILE A 111 1.09 13.42 -9.23
C ILE A 111 0.35 14.75 -9.47
N LEU A 112 -0.78 14.95 -8.78
CA LEU A 112 -1.62 16.14 -8.95
C LEU A 112 -0.97 17.42 -8.39
N ASP A 113 -0.46 17.38 -7.15
CA ASP A 113 0.10 18.54 -6.47
C ASP A 113 1.45 18.98 -7.06
N LYS A 114 2.21 18.05 -7.63
CA LYS A 114 3.46 18.35 -8.33
C LYS A 114 3.28 18.62 -9.82
N HIS A 115 2.02 18.64 -10.29
CA HIS A 115 1.68 18.94 -11.69
C HIS A 115 2.40 18.04 -12.70
N LEU A 116 2.53 16.75 -12.35
CA LEU A 116 3.07 15.76 -13.29
C LEU A 116 2.04 15.49 -14.39
N ASP A 117 2.51 15.01 -15.54
CA ASP A 117 1.64 14.74 -16.67
C ASP A 117 0.61 13.63 -16.34
N PRO A 118 -0.68 13.95 -16.22
CA PRO A 118 -1.68 12.95 -15.84
C PRO A 118 -1.92 11.89 -16.92
N ASP A 119 -1.63 12.19 -18.18
CA ASP A 119 -1.78 11.22 -19.27
C ASP A 119 -0.64 10.19 -19.23
N GLU A 120 0.58 10.61 -18.91
CA GLU A 120 1.71 9.71 -18.71
C GLU A 120 1.51 8.78 -17.51
N PHE A 121 0.92 9.29 -16.43
CA PHE A 121 0.70 8.55 -15.18
C PHE A 121 -0.75 8.09 -14.97
N ALA A 122 -1.56 8.04 -16.04
CA ALA A 122 -2.96 7.65 -15.98
C ALA A 122 -3.18 6.28 -15.29
N LEU A 123 -2.24 5.35 -15.46
CA LEU A 123 -2.32 4.02 -14.85
C LEU A 123 -2.38 4.08 -13.32
N PHE A 124 -1.66 5.03 -12.70
CA PHE A 124 -1.68 5.24 -11.24
C PHE A 124 -2.91 6.03 -10.76
N LEU A 125 -3.50 6.84 -11.62
CA LEU A 125 -4.61 7.74 -11.25
C LEU A 125 -5.97 7.06 -11.24
N GLU A 126 -6.13 5.97 -11.98
CA GLU A 126 -7.39 5.26 -12.14
C GLU A 126 -7.67 4.33 -10.93
N PRO A 127 -8.71 4.60 -10.10
CA PRO A 127 -9.00 3.79 -8.91
C PRO A 127 -9.27 2.31 -9.22
N LYS A 128 -9.81 2.01 -10.41
CA LYS A 128 -10.08 0.63 -10.85
C LYS A 128 -8.83 -0.22 -11.02
N ASN A 129 -7.66 0.42 -11.13
CA ASN A 129 -6.37 -0.26 -11.25
C ASN A 129 -5.76 -0.57 -9.88
N TRP A 130 -6.44 -0.28 -8.77
CA TRP A 130 -5.92 -0.45 -7.43
C TRP A 130 -6.79 -1.39 -6.60
N ILE A 131 -6.12 -2.23 -5.82
CA ILE A 131 -6.72 -3.13 -4.85
C ILE A 131 -6.19 -2.79 -3.46
N ASP A 132 -7.10 -2.47 -2.54
CA ASP A 132 -6.85 -2.37 -1.11
C ASP A 132 -6.94 -3.78 -0.51
N TYR A 133 -5.78 -4.40 -0.26
CA TYR A 133 -5.74 -5.80 0.17
C TYR A 133 -6.14 -5.96 1.64
N GLN A 134 -5.97 -4.95 2.48
CA GLN A 134 -6.46 -4.90 3.86
C GLN A 134 -7.97 -5.14 3.91
N ARG A 135 -8.73 -4.49 3.02
CA ARG A 135 -10.18 -4.69 2.93
C ARG A 135 -10.56 -6.11 2.49
N ILE A 136 -9.77 -6.73 1.61
CA ILE A 136 -9.99 -8.13 1.22
C ILE A 136 -9.80 -9.04 2.42
N VAL A 137 -8.74 -8.83 3.20
CA VAL A 137 -8.45 -9.60 4.41
C VAL A 137 -9.54 -9.38 5.46
N ASP A 138 -9.94 -8.12 5.71
CA ASP A 138 -11.01 -7.79 6.68
C ASP A 138 -12.32 -8.50 6.34
N VAL A 139 -12.72 -8.48 5.06
CA VAL A 139 -13.96 -9.13 4.60
C VAL A 139 -13.84 -10.65 4.64
N ARG A 140 -12.71 -11.20 4.14
CA ARG A 140 -12.49 -12.65 4.05
C ARG A 140 -12.52 -13.33 5.41
N PHE A 141 -11.99 -12.67 6.43
CA PHE A 141 -11.86 -13.20 7.77
C PHE A 141 -12.85 -12.62 8.78
N GLU A 142 -13.79 -11.79 8.35
CA GLU A 142 -14.83 -11.17 9.20
C GLU A 142 -14.27 -10.47 10.44
N ILE A 143 -13.13 -9.76 10.28
CA ILE A 143 -12.37 -9.21 11.41
C ILE A 143 -13.10 -8.01 12.04
N GLY A 144 -13.84 -7.24 11.24
CA GLY A 144 -14.63 -6.10 11.70
C GLY A 144 -13.79 -4.85 12.08
N ARG A 145 -12.48 -4.88 11.87
CA ARG A 145 -11.57 -3.75 12.08
C ARG A 145 -10.38 -3.84 11.12
N SER A 146 -9.79 -2.70 10.78
CA SER A 146 -8.56 -2.69 9.99
C SER A 146 -7.38 -3.22 10.79
N LEU A 147 -6.67 -4.19 10.23
CA LEU A 147 -5.45 -4.76 10.80
C LEU A 147 -4.21 -3.99 10.30
N SER A 148 -3.17 -3.92 11.14
CA SER A 148 -1.84 -3.60 10.64
C SER A 148 -1.32 -4.74 9.76
N LEU A 149 -0.33 -4.46 8.90
CA LEU A 149 0.33 -5.52 8.10
C LEU A 149 0.94 -6.59 9.03
N ALA A 150 1.54 -6.18 10.15
CA ALA A 150 2.13 -7.09 11.12
C ALA A 150 1.09 -8.04 11.72
N ASP A 151 -0.06 -7.51 12.18
CA ASP A 151 -1.14 -8.34 12.75
C ASP A 151 -1.72 -9.28 11.70
N ALA A 152 -1.84 -8.82 10.45
CA ALA A 152 -2.36 -9.66 9.36
C ALA A 152 -1.39 -10.79 8.99
N LEU A 153 -0.08 -10.55 8.99
CA LEU A 153 0.93 -11.59 8.79
C LEU A 153 0.88 -12.64 9.90
N GLU A 154 0.79 -12.19 11.16
CA GLU A 154 0.64 -13.09 12.31
C GLU A 154 -0.64 -13.94 12.18
N LEU A 155 -1.75 -13.30 11.83
CA LEU A 155 -3.02 -13.97 11.58
C LEU A 155 -2.91 -15.04 10.49
N CYS A 156 -2.15 -14.75 9.43
CA CYS A 156 -1.90 -15.66 8.31
C CYS A 156 -0.75 -16.64 8.59
N GLU A 157 -0.20 -16.69 9.81
CA GLU A 157 0.93 -17.56 10.17
C GLU A 157 2.13 -17.39 9.21
N ILE A 158 2.43 -16.11 8.89
CA ILE A 158 3.55 -15.75 8.02
C ILE A 158 4.59 -15.00 8.84
N GLU A 159 5.76 -15.59 9.02
CA GLU A 159 6.90 -14.89 9.62
C GLU A 159 7.32 -13.71 8.71
N PRO A 160 7.35 -12.46 9.24
CA PRO A 160 7.76 -11.32 8.44
C PRO A 160 9.23 -11.41 8.01
N VAL A 161 9.55 -10.85 6.85
CA VAL A 161 10.94 -10.73 6.36
C VAL A 161 11.40 -9.30 6.50
N GLY A 162 12.63 -9.12 6.96
CA GLY A 162 13.25 -7.81 7.08
C GLY A 162 12.70 -6.99 8.24
N HIS A 163 12.76 -5.68 8.11
CA HIS A 163 12.25 -4.74 9.10
C HIS A 163 10.97 -4.09 8.55
N PHE A 164 9.95 -3.96 9.37
CA PHE A 164 8.78 -3.13 9.04
C PHE A 164 9.22 -1.68 8.82
N HIS A 165 8.45 -0.97 8.01
CA HIS A 165 8.75 0.38 7.57
C HIS A 165 9.98 0.48 6.66
N ASP A 166 10.23 -0.54 5.86
CA ASP A 166 11.02 -0.51 4.64
C ASP A 166 10.09 -0.88 3.49
N GLY A 167 9.83 0.06 2.58
CA GLY A 167 8.82 -0.10 1.53
C GLY A 167 9.01 -1.38 0.70
N LEU A 168 10.26 -1.82 0.42
CA LEU A 168 10.45 -3.08 -0.28
C LEU A 168 10.10 -4.29 0.60
N GLN A 169 10.49 -4.28 1.89
CA GLN A 169 10.21 -5.40 2.78
C GLN A 169 8.70 -5.53 3.06
N ASP A 170 8.00 -4.41 3.23
CA ASP A 170 6.55 -4.41 3.45
C ASP A 170 5.79 -4.82 2.18
N ALA A 171 6.23 -4.39 0.99
CA ALA A 171 5.70 -4.92 -0.27
C ALA A 171 5.96 -6.43 -0.43
N VAL A 172 7.13 -6.94 -0.02
CA VAL A 172 7.44 -8.38 -0.03
C VAL A 172 6.56 -9.15 0.95
N ASN A 173 6.35 -8.63 2.15
CA ASN A 173 5.51 -9.25 3.17
C ASN A 173 4.05 -9.31 2.70
N THR A 174 3.53 -8.23 2.13
CA THR A 174 2.19 -8.18 1.53
C THR A 174 2.08 -9.17 0.36
N ALA A 175 3.07 -9.22 -0.54
CA ALA A 175 3.10 -10.16 -1.65
C ALA A 175 3.08 -11.63 -1.21
N ARG A 176 3.84 -11.97 -0.14
CA ARG A 176 3.85 -13.33 0.43
C ARG A 176 2.49 -13.70 1.02
N MET A 177 1.82 -12.75 1.66
CA MET A 177 0.46 -12.97 2.17
C MET A 177 -0.52 -13.19 1.02
N ILE A 178 -0.48 -12.37 -0.03
CA ILE A 178 -1.29 -12.56 -1.24
C ILE A 178 -1.04 -13.95 -1.83
N THR A 179 0.23 -14.31 -2.06
CA THR A 179 0.59 -15.62 -2.61
C THR A 179 0.01 -16.77 -1.78
N LYS A 180 0.10 -16.69 -0.44
CA LYS A 180 -0.46 -17.72 0.45
C LYS A 180 -1.97 -17.79 0.36
N LEU A 181 -2.65 -16.65 0.53
CA LEU A 181 -4.11 -16.61 0.62
C LEU A 181 -4.81 -16.96 -0.71
N GLU A 182 -4.21 -16.58 -1.85
CA GLU A 182 -4.79 -16.89 -3.16
C GLU A 182 -4.50 -18.33 -3.62
N ASN A 183 -3.41 -18.94 -3.15
CA ASN A 183 -3.09 -20.34 -3.46
C ASN A 183 -3.63 -21.34 -2.43
N GLU A 184 -4.03 -20.89 -1.25
CA GLU A 184 -4.63 -21.69 -0.19
C GLU A 184 -6.01 -21.12 0.20
N PRO A 185 -7.04 -21.20 -0.68
CA PRO A 185 -8.33 -20.54 -0.46
C PRO A 185 -9.08 -21.04 0.78
N ASP A 186 -8.78 -22.28 1.22
CA ASP A 186 -9.34 -22.87 2.45
C ASP A 186 -8.50 -22.59 3.70
N PHE A 187 -7.47 -21.73 3.61
CA PHE A 187 -6.65 -21.35 4.74
C PHE A 187 -7.53 -20.77 5.87
N LYS A 188 -7.67 -21.54 6.93
CA LYS A 188 -8.39 -21.11 8.12
C LYS A 188 -7.44 -20.34 9.02
N CYS A 189 -7.61 -19.06 8.99
CA CYS A 189 -6.91 -18.17 9.90
C CYS A 189 -7.26 -18.47 11.36
N CYS A 190 -6.32 -18.23 12.29
CA CYS A 190 -6.54 -18.35 13.73
C CYS A 190 -7.47 -17.25 14.29
N ILE A 191 -8.60 -16.95 13.61
CA ILE A 191 -9.61 -15.96 14.06
C ILE A 191 -10.09 -16.26 15.49
N GLU A 192 -10.18 -17.53 15.86
CA GLU A 192 -10.56 -17.95 17.21
C GLU A 192 -9.63 -17.34 18.27
N LYS A 193 -8.31 -17.28 18.00
CA LYS A 193 -7.33 -16.67 18.90
C LYS A 193 -7.47 -15.16 19.05
N LEU A 194 -7.99 -14.46 18.03
CA LEU A 194 -8.24 -13.02 18.11
C LEU A 194 -9.52 -12.71 18.85
N ARG A 195 -10.54 -13.52 18.71
CA ARG A 195 -11.81 -13.35 19.45
C ARG A 195 -11.63 -13.56 20.95
N ASP A 196 -10.73 -14.46 21.34
CA ASP A 196 -10.42 -14.73 22.76
C ASP A 196 -9.55 -13.63 23.42
N GLN A 197 -9.00 -12.71 22.66
CA GLN A 197 -8.15 -11.61 23.15
C GLN A 197 -8.89 -10.28 23.30
N GLU A 198 -10.13 -10.16 22.82
CA GLU A 198 -10.91 -8.94 23.00
C GLU A 198 -11.48 -8.85 24.43
N PRO A 199 -11.24 -7.75 25.19
CA PRO A 199 -11.98 -7.49 26.39
C PRO A 199 -13.45 -7.27 26.01
N GLU A 200 -14.37 -7.88 26.75
CA GLU A 200 -15.82 -7.69 26.60
C GLU A 200 -16.19 -6.18 26.65
N THR A 201 -16.15 -5.51 25.52
CA THR A 201 -16.75 -4.20 25.33
C THR A 201 -18.01 -4.36 24.51
N GLU A 202 -19.11 -3.91 25.07
CA GLU A 202 -20.45 -3.95 24.51
C GLU A 202 -20.46 -3.57 23.03
N THR A 203 -20.80 -4.52 22.18
CA THR A 203 -20.92 -4.42 20.73
C THR A 203 -22.08 -3.50 20.36
N GLN A 204 -21.80 -2.29 19.90
CA GLN A 204 -22.70 -1.64 18.96
C GLN A 204 -22.46 -2.27 17.58
N THR A 205 -23.30 -3.22 17.25
CA THR A 205 -23.33 -3.94 15.98
C THR A 205 -23.75 -2.97 14.87
N PHE A 206 -22.81 -2.42 14.12
CA PHE A 206 -23.10 -1.88 12.79
C PHE A 206 -23.02 -3.05 11.80
N GLY A 207 -24.19 -3.60 11.47
CA GLY A 207 -24.30 -4.68 10.48
C GLY A 207 -24.03 -4.15 9.06
N TYR A 208 -22.80 -4.28 8.59
CA TYR A 208 -22.48 -4.16 7.18
C TYR A 208 -22.52 -5.55 6.55
N THR A 209 -23.57 -5.82 5.78
CA THR A 209 -23.65 -6.98 4.91
C THR A 209 -23.00 -6.64 3.55
N LEU A 210 -22.55 -7.67 2.81
CA LEU A 210 -22.02 -7.50 1.44
C LEU A 210 -22.97 -6.69 0.53
N GLY A 211 -24.29 -6.72 0.78
CA GLY A 211 -25.29 -5.90 0.07
C GLY A 211 -25.13 -4.41 0.29
N THR A 212 -24.84 -3.96 1.51
CA THR A 212 -24.68 -2.53 1.82
C THR A 212 -23.34 -1.96 1.32
N LEU A 213 -22.32 -2.78 1.17
CA LEU A 213 -21.04 -2.38 0.52
C LEU A 213 -21.22 -2.09 -0.97
N PHE A 214 -22.07 -2.86 -1.67
CA PHE A 214 -22.38 -2.64 -3.09
C PHE A 214 -23.40 -1.52 -3.31
N GLU A 215 -24.28 -1.20 -2.36
CA GLU A 215 -25.20 -0.05 -2.46
C GLU A 215 -24.45 1.29 -2.34
N GLY A 216 -23.43 1.38 -1.48
CA GLY A 216 -22.56 2.57 -1.37
C GLY A 216 -21.80 2.88 -2.66
N LEU A 217 -21.35 1.86 -3.39
CA LEU A 217 -20.66 2.01 -4.68
C LEU A 217 -21.57 2.44 -5.84
N LYS A 218 -22.89 2.21 -5.74
CA LYS A 218 -23.86 2.65 -6.78
C LYS A 218 -24.28 4.10 -6.64
N LEU A 219 -24.05 4.74 -5.50
CA LEU A 219 -24.43 6.14 -5.27
C LEU A 219 -23.38 7.15 -5.76
N GLU A 220 -22.18 6.72 -6.12
CA GLU A 220 -21.12 7.59 -6.67
C GLU A 220 -21.06 7.59 -8.21
N LEU A 221 -22.01 6.91 -8.89
CA LEU A 221 -22.05 6.79 -10.37
C LEU A 221 -23.20 7.56 -11.02
N ASN A 222 -23.73 8.62 -10.35
CA ASN A 222 -24.68 9.57 -10.97
C ASN A 222 -24.17 11.00 -10.90
#